data_271957788084da72e6ec72edc50f23fa
#
_entry.id   271957788084da72e6ec72edc50f23fa
#
_cell.length_a   1.000
_cell.length_b   1.000
_cell.length_c   1.000
_cell.angle_alpha   90.00
_cell.angle_beta   90.00
_cell.angle_gamma   90.00
#
_symmetry.space_group_name_H-M   'P 1'
#
loop_
_entity.id
_entity.type
_entity.pdbx_description
1 polymer ?
#
loop_
_entity_poly.entity_id
_entity_poly.type
_entity_poly.pdbx_seq_one_letter_code
_entity_poly.pdbx_strand_id
1 'polypeptide(L)'
;VFGTLHTTGAAKTIDRIVNAFPTNQQNTIRIQLSTVLESVISQLLCPRADKPGRVAVFEIMNRTPSIAALIRDNKTYRINSDIQTGAKYGMVNLDSYMLEKYQAGLISEDEVITKAQDPGTIMDKLRSVQAGMAEAEEEDE
;
A
#
# COMPACT_ATOMS: atom_id res chain seq x y z
N VAL A 1 10.70 -11.76 -15.58
CA VAL A 1 10.30 -12.82 -14.64
C VAL A 1 9.22 -12.26 -13.73
N PHE A 2 8.18 -13.06 -13.48
CA PHE A 2 7.12 -12.76 -12.50
C PHE A 2 7.22 -13.76 -11.35
N GLY A 3 7.02 -13.28 -10.13
CA GLY A 3 6.95 -14.10 -8.93
C GLY A 3 5.71 -13.72 -8.11
N THR A 4 5.16 -14.67 -7.37
CA THR A 4 3.99 -14.44 -6.51
C THR A 4 4.34 -14.79 -5.05
N LEU A 5 3.91 -13.93 -4.13
CA LEU A 5 4.07 -14.11 -2.69
C LEU A 5 2.74 -13.86 -1.99
N HIS A 6 2.58 -14.40 -0.78
CA HIS A 6 1.42 -14.17 0.08
C HIS A 6 1.72 -13.09 1.13
N THR A 7 2.02 -11.88 0.65
CA THR A 7 2.33 -10.71 1.48
C THR A 7 1.46 -9.53 1.08
N THR A 8 1.12 -8.68 2.05
CA THR A 8 0.40 -7.43 1.80
C THR A 8 1.38 -6.27 1.96
N GLY A 9 1.57 -5.52 0.88
CA GLY A 9 2.45 -4.37 0.85
C GLY A 9 3.86 -4.67 0.34
N ALA A 10 4.43 -3.69 -0.34
CA ALA A 10 5.73 -3.82 -1.00
C ALA A 10 6.89 -4.01 -0.01
N ALA A 11 6.92 -3.25 1.08
CA ALA A 11 7.97 -3.36 2.09
C ALA A 11 8.04 -4.78 2.68
N LYS A 12 6.89 -5.35 3.08
CA LYS A 12 6.81 -6.71 3.62
C LYS A 12 7.18 -7.77 2.58
N THR A 13 6.86 -7.52 1.31
CA THR A 13 7.24 -8.40 0.19
C THR A 13 8.75 -8.46 0.04
N ILE A 14 9.42 -7.32 0.06
CA ILE A 14 10.88 -7.23 -0.04
C ILE A 14 11.54 -7.92 1.14
N ASP A 15 11.10 -7.64 2.36
CA ASP A 15 11.61 -8.28 3.57
C ASP A 15 11.42 -9.80 3.53
N ARG A 16 10.28 -10.29 3.03
CA ARG A 16 10.00 -11.71 2.89
C ARG A 16 10.96 -12.38 1.90
N ILE A 17 11.26 -11.74 0.79
CA ILE A 17 12.22 -12.24 -0.20
C ILE A 17 13.62 -12.35 0.44
N VAL A 18 14.08 -11.28 1.08
CA VAL A 18 15.41 -11.25 1.72
C VAL A 18 15.52 -12.29 2.83
N ASN A 19 14.50 -12.42 3.67
CA ASN A 19 14.48 -13.35 4.80
C ASN A 19 14.37 -14.83 4.40
N ALA A 20 14.07 -15.13 3.12
CA ALA A 20 14.13 -16.48 2.60
C ALA A 20 15.58 -17.01 2.45
N PHE A 21 16.57 -16.14 2.53
CA PHE A 21 17.99 -16.48 2.40
C PHE A 21 18.70 -16.50 3.77
N PRO A 22 19.78 -17.30 3.92
CA PRO A 22 20.60 -17.29 5.13
C PRO A 22 21.13 -15.89 5.45
N THR A 23 21.26 -15.58 6.74
CA THR A 23 21.65 -14.24 7.22
C THR A 23 22.93 -13.71 6.57
N ASN A 24 23.93 -14.57 6.36
CA ASN A 24 25.19 -14.21 5.73
C ASN A 24 25.08 -13.87 4.24
N GLN A 25 23.96 -14.17 3.59
CA GLN A 25 23.69 -13.86 2.18
C GLN A 25 22.73 -12.65 2.01
N GLN A 26 21.99 -12.27 3.04
CA GLN A 26 20.91 -11.28 2.93
C GLN A 26 21.39 -9.93 2.42
N ASN A 27 22.58 -9.47 2.82
CA ASN A 27 23.11 -8.20 2.32
C ASN A 27 23.38 -8.24 0.80
N THR A 28 23.93 -9.33 0.30
CA THR A 28 24.13 -9.53 -1.15
C THR A 28 22.79 -9.58 -1.88
N ILE A 29 21.80 -10.25 -1.31
CA ILE A 29 20.46 -10.33 -1.90
C ILE A 29 19.78 -8.95 -1.95
N ARG A 30 19.91 -8.10 -0.92
CA ARG A 30 19.40 -6.72 -0.95
C ARG A 30 20.01 -5.91 -2.09
N ILE A 31 21.32 -6.01 -2.25
CA ILE A 31 22.03 -5.32 -3.35
C ILE A 31 21.51 -5.79 -4.71
N GLN A 32 21.42 -7.08 -4.93
CA GLN A 32 20.90 -7.65 -6.17
C GLN A 32 19.44 -7.25 -6.41
N LEU A 33 18.57 -7.39 -5.40
CA LEU A 33 17.17 -7.06 -5.49
C LEU A 33 16.95 -5.57 -5.82
N SER A 34 17.75 -4.68 -5.23
CA SER A 34 17.70 -3.25 -5.50
C SER A 34 17.98 -2.88 -6.96
N THR A 35 18.69 -3.74 -7.69
CA THR A 35 19.02 -3.52 -9.11
C THR A 35 18.04 -4.18 -10.08
N VAL A 36 17.43 -5.31 -9.71
CA VAL A 36 16.62 -6.12 -10.63
C VAL A 36 15.11 -6.02 -10.40
N LEU A 37 14.67 -5.59 -9.21
CA LEU A 37 13.25 -5.46 -8.89
C LEU A 37 12.67 -4.27 -9.67
N GLU A 38 11.66 -4.52 -10.50
CA GLU A 38 11.00 -3.48 -11.29
C GLU A 38 9.77 -2.92 -10.57
N SER A 39 8.87 -3.79 -10.13
CA SER A 39 7.63 -3.40 -9.47
C SER A 39 7.19 -4.46 -8.46
N VAL A 40 6.45 -4.00 -7.45
CA VAL A 40 5.67 -4.87 -6.56
C VAL A 40 4.22 -4.40 -6.61
N ILE A 41 3.32 -5.31 -6.96
CA ILE A 41 1.88 -5.08 -6.98
C ILE A 41 1.26 -5.96 -5.91
N SER A 42 0.73 -5.36 -4.86
CA SER A 42 -0.01 -6.05 -3.82
C SER A 42 -1.50 -5.88 -4.03
N GLN A 43 -2.24 -6.98 -3.91
CA GLN A 43 -3.69 -7.00 -4.01
C GLN A 43 -4.31 -7.42 -2.69
N LEU A 44 -5.36 -6.73 -2.29
CA LEU A 44 -6.21 -7.10 -1.17
C LEU A 44 -7.66 -7.10 -1.63
N LEU A 45 -8.44 -8.12 -1.23
CA LEU A 45 -9.87 -8.19 -1.50
C LEU A 45 -10.64 -7.75 -0.27
N CYS A 46 -11.48 -6.72 -0.45
CA CYS A 46 -12.37 -6.20 0.58
C CYS A 46 -13.82 -6.58 0.27
N PRO A 47 -14.61 -7.02 1.26
CA PRO A 47 -16.06 -7.15 1.10
C PRO A 47 -16.67 -5.82 0.64
N ARG A 48 -17.62 -5.88 -0.28
CA ARG A 48 -18.36 -4.69 -0.71
C ARG A 48 -19.39 -4.30 0.35
N ALA A 49 -19.58 -2.99 0.53
CA ALA A 49 -20.60 -2.44 1.42
C ALA A 49 -21.95 -2.23 0.71
N ASP A 50 -21.95 -2.03 -0.62
CA ASP A 50 -23.12 -1.68 -1.43
C ASP A 50 -23.91 -2.89 -1.94
N LYS A 51 -23.26 -4.04 -2.11
CA LYS A 51 -23.87 -5.26 -2.64
C LYS A 51 -23.02 -6.50 -2.31
N PRO A 52 -23.55 -7.73 -2.44
CA PRO A 52 -22.75 -8.94 -2.30
C PRO A 52 -21.58 -8.97 -3.27
N GLY A 53 -20.40 -9.42 -2.79
CA GLY A 53 -19.18 -9.54 -3.58
C GLY A 53 -17.98 -8.87 -2.91
N ARG A 54 -16.91 -8.75 -3.68
CA ARG A 54 -15.65 -8.17 -3.22
C ARG A 54 -15.15 -7.13 -4.21
N VAL A 55 -14.37 -6.19 -3.73
CA VAL A 55 -13.62 -5.21 -4.53
C VAL A 55 -12.14 -5.38 -4.25
N ALA A 56 -11.34 -5.35 -5.31
CA ALA A 56 -9.89 -5.39 -5.18
C ALA A 56 -9.35 -3.98 -4.88
N VAL A 57 -8.46 -3.90 -3.91
CA VAL A 57 -7.65 -2.72 -3.62
C VAL A 57 -6.18 -3.06 -3.82
N PHE A 58 -5.39 -2.10 -4.24
CA PHE A 58 -4.02 -2.33 -4.68
C PHE A 58 -3.05 -1.39 -3.99
N GLU A 59 -1.83 -1.90 -3.79
CA GLU A 59 -0.62 -1.11 -3.63
C GLU A 59 0.28 -1.37 -4.81
N ILE A 60 0.83 -0.33 -5.40
CA ILE A 60 1.76 -0.42 -6.51
C ILE A 60 3.02 0.35 -6.15
N MET A 61 4.13 -0.35 -6.08
CA MET A 61 5.45 0.21 -5.93
C MET A 61 6.23 0.00 -7.23
N ASN A 62 6.78 1.07 -7.78
CA ASN A 62 7.72 1.00 -8.90
C ASN A 62 9.12 1.36 -8.40
N ARG A 63 10.14 0.69 -8.93
CA ARG A 63 11.51 0.97 -8.55
C ARG A 63 11.93 2.36 -9.04
N THR A 64 12.29 3.21 -8.11
CA THR A 64 12.98 4.49 -8.32
C THR A 64 14.38 4.42 -7.72
N PRO A 65 15.29 5.36 -8.01
CA PRO A 65 16.58 5.43 -7.34
C PRO A 65 16.46 5.49 -5.81
N SER A 66 15.44 6.19 -5.28
CA SER A 66 15.15 6.24 -3.85
C SER A 66 14.76 4.88 -3.29
N ILE A 67 13.78 4.19 -3.91
CA ILE A 67 13.36 2.84 -3.51
C ILE A 67 14.53 1.87 -3.58
N ALA A 68 15.33 1.89 -4.64
CA ALA A 68 16.51 1.04 -4.77
C ALA A 68 17.50 1.25 -3.62
N ALA A 69 17.75 2.50 -3.23
CA ALA A 69 18.62 2.83 -2.11
C ALA A 69 18.05 2.30 -0.77
N LEU A 70 16.74 2.44 -0.54
CA LEU A 70 16.08 1.93 0.67
C LEU A 70 16.17 0.40 0.79
N ILE A 71 16.02 -0.31 -0.32
CA ILE A 71 16.17 -1.78 -0.35
C ILE A 71 17.62 -2.16 -0.04
N ARG A 72 18.59 -1.57 -0.72
CA ARG A 72 20.01 -1.83 -0.55
C ARG A 72 20.47 -1.58 0.90
N ASP A 73 20.02 -0.49 1.49
CA ASP A 73 20.45 -0.01 2.79
C ASP A 73 19.62 -0.59 3.96
N ASN A 74 18.77 -1.59 3.70
CA ASN A 74 17.90 -2.23 4.68
C ASN A 74 16.96 -1.24 5.41
N LYS A 75 16.41 -0.29 4.67
CA LYS A 75 15.50 0.76 5.17
C LYS A 75 14.09 0.61 4.59
N THR A 76 13.62 -0.63 4.44
CA THR A 76 12.32 -0.97 3.86
C THR A 76 11.14 -0.32 4.58
N TYR A 77 11.30 -0.01 5.88
CA TYR A 77 10.29 0.72 6.68
C TYR A 77 9.97 2.12 6.15
N ARG A 78 10.81 2.71 5.29
CA ARG A 78 10.59 4.02 4.66
C ARG A 78 9.90 3.94 3.31
N ILE A 79 9.78 2.76 2.72
CA ILE A 79 9.23 2.56 1.37
C ILE A 79 7.80 3.11 1.27
N ASN A 80 6.99 2.94 2.31
CA ASN A 80 5.61 3.42 2.31
C ASN A 80 5.51 4.95 2.12
N SER A 81 6.42 5.71 2.71
CA SER A 81 6.50 7.17 2.50
C SER A 81 6.83 7.53 1.04
N ASP A 82 7.74 6.79 0.41
CA ASP A 82 8.09 6.99 -0.99
C ASP A 82 6.92 6.62 -1.92
N ILE A 83 6.14 5.58 -1.59
CA ILE A 83 4.94 5.22 -2.34
C ILE A 83 3.88 6.32 -2.23
N GLN A 84 3.65 6.88 -1.04
CA GLN A 84 2.67 7.95 -0.82
C GLN A 84 2.93 9.18 -1.70
N THR A 85 4.19 9.51 -1.93
CA THR A 85 4.60 10.68 -2.74
C THR A 85 4.94 10.30 -4.17
N GLY A 86 4.85 9.03 -4.51
CA GLY A 86 5.31 8.45 -5.78
C GLY A 86 4.29 8.40 -6.90
N ALA A 87 3.16 9.11 -6.81
CA ALA A 87 2.09 9.07 -7.81
C ALA A 87 2.59 9.39 -9.24
N LYS A 88 3.53 10.33 -9.38
CA LYS A 88 4.13 10.68 -10.66
C LYS A 88 4.94 9.54 -11.31
N TYR A 89 5.31 8.53 -10.53
CA TYR A 89 5.99 7.32 -10.99
C TYR A 89 5.02 6.12 -11.13
N GLY A 90 3.70 6.37 -11.09
CA GLY A 90 2.68 5.34 -11.16
C GLY A 90 2.53 4.50 -9.89
N MET A 91 3.03 4.99 -8.76
CA MET A 91 2.87 4.32 -7.47
C MET A 91 1.49 4.61 -6.86
N VAL A 92 0.96 3.63 -6.15
CA VAL A 92 -0.34 3.69 -5.47
C VAL A 92 -0.18 3.17 -4.05
N ASN A 93 -0.53 4.01 -3.07
CA ASN A 93 -0.54 3.62 -1.67
C ASN A 93 -1.82 2.88 -1.31
N LEU A 94 -1.72 1.75 -0.59
CA LEU A 94 -2.86 0.91 -0.24
C LEU A 94 -3.93 1.66 0.56
N ASP A 95 -3.50 2.37 1.60
CA ASP A 95 -4.42 3.08 2.50
C ASP A 95 -5.17 4.20 1.78
N SER A 96 -4.48 4.92 0.89
CA SER A 96 -5.11 5.95 0.05
C SER A 96 -6.09 5.36 -0.94
N TYR A 97 -5.78 4.19 -1.51
CA TYR A 97 -6.69 3.49 -2.43
C TYR A 97 -7.95 2.97 -1.71
N MET A 98 -7.80 2.43 -0.49
CA MET A 98 -8.94 2.03 0.34
C MET A 98 -9.81 3.22 0.70
N LEU A 99 -9.23 4.36 1.04
CA LEU A 99 -9.97 5.58 1.36
C LEU A 99 -10.81 6.08 0.16
N GLU A 100 -10.25 6.03 -1.05
CA GLU A 100 -10.97 6.31 -2.28
C GLU A 100 -12.17 5.37 -2.48
N LYS A 101 -12.02 4.06 -2.22
CA LYS A 101 -13.11 3.09 -2.31
C LYS A 101 -14.17 3.29 -1.23
N TYR A 102 -13.78 3.73 -0.04
CA TYR A 102 -14.70 4.13 1.02
C TYR A 102 -15.52 5.35 0.60
N GLN A 103 -14.90 6.41 0.09
CA GLN A 103 -15.59 7.60 -0.42
C GLN A 103 -16.58 7.28 -1.55
N ALA A 104 -16.27 6.28 -2.37
CA ALA A 104 -17.16 5.78 -3.41
C ALA A 104 -18.28 4.85 -2.90
N GLY A 105 -18.38 4.62 -1.57
CA GLY A 105 -19.38 3.75 -0.96
C GLY A 105 -19.19 2.25 -1.23
N LEU A 106 -18.00 1.83 -1.69
CA LEU A 106 -17.74 0.46 -2.10
C LEU A 106 -17.27 -0.45 -0.95
N ILE A 107 -16.61 0.11 0.06
CA ILE A 107 -16.15 -0.61 1.26
C ILE A 107 -16.56 0.15 2.52
N SER A 108 -16.67 -0.57 3.65
CA SER A 108 -17.03 0.03 4.92
C SER A 108 -15.84 0.69 5.62
N GLU A 109 -16.12 1.58 6.56
CA GLU A 109 -15.11 2.17 7.43
C GLU A 109 -14.32 1.10 8.20
N ASP A 110 -15.00 0.09 8.74
CA ASP A 110 -14.37 -1.01 9.46
C ASP A 110 -13.33 -1.76 8.62
N GLU A 111 -13.62 -1.96 7.33
CA GLU A 111 -12.67 -2.58 6.39
C GLU A 111 -11.41 -1.72 6.21
N VAL A 112 -11.58 -0.40 6.09
CA VAL A 112 -10.45 0.52 5.96
C VAL A 112 -9.57 0.50 7.21
N ILE A 113 -10.18 0.62 8.40
CA ILE A 113 -9.43 0.64 9.67
C ILE A 113 -8.73 -0.70 9.94
N THR A 114 -9.43 -1.81 9.71
CA THR A 114 -8.91 -3.15 10.01
C THR A 114 -7.75 -3.54 9.10
N LYS A 115 -7.77 -3.10 7.85
CA LYS A 115 -6.80 -3.51 6.81
C LYS A 115 -5.73 -2.45 6.51
N ALA A 116 -5.83 -1.28 7.11
CA ALA A 116 -4.86 -0.20 6.94
C ALA A 116 -3.45 -0.62 7.34
N GLN A 117 -2.47 -0.17 6.58
CA GLN A 117 -1.05 -0.33 6.93
C GLN A 117 -0.63 0.63 8.05
N ASP A 118 -1.21 1.83 8.09
CA ASP A 118 -1.05 2.84 9.13
C ASP A 118 -2.43 3.26 9.69
N PRO A 119 -2.96 2.52 10.67
CA PRO A 119 -4.27 2.80 11.26
C PRO A 119 -4.40 4.20 11.88
N GLY A 120 -3.32 4.73 12.45
CA GLY A 120 -3.32 6.07 13.05
C GLY A 120 -3.60 7.17 12.03
N THR A 121 -2.79 7.21 10.98
CA THR A 121 -2.94 8.18 9.90
C THR A 121 -4.27 8.01 9.15
N ILE A 122 -4.73 6.77 8.95
CA ILE A 122 -5.97 6.52 8.21
C ILE A 122 -7.20 7.00 9.00
N MET A 123 -7.21 6.85 10.32
CA MET A 123 -8.31 7.33 11.16
C MET A 123 -8.46 8.85 11.08
N ASP A 124 -7.36 9.60 11.07
CA ASP A 124 -7.39 11.06 10.94
C ASP A 124 -7.93 11.48 9.56
N LYS A 125 -7.51 10.77 8.51
CA LYS A 125 -8.03 10.99 7.15
C LYS A 125 -9.50 10.64 7.02
N LEU A 126 -9.96 9.56 7.65
CA LEU A 126 -11.39 9.19 7.66
C LEU A 126 -12.25 10.27 8.30
N ARG A 127 -11.84 10.83 9.44
CA ARG A 127 -12.55 11.95 10.09
C ARG A 127 -12.65 13.15 9.16
N SER A 128 -11.58 13.51 8.46
CA SER A 128 -11.58 14.63 7.51
C SER A 128 -12.50 14.37 6.33
N VAL A 129 -12.55 13.14 5.82
CA VAL A 129 -13.46 12.74 4.73
C VAL A 129 -14.92 12.80 5.18
N GLN A 130 -15.23 12.27 6.36
CA GLN A 130 -16.59 12.29 6.93
C GLN A 130 -17.09 13.73 7.14
N ALA A 131 -16.25 14.63 7.64
CA ALA A 131 -16.58 16.04 7.79
C ALA A 131 -16.90 16.68 6.43
N GLY A 132 -16.09 16.44 5.39
CA GLY A 132 -16.34 16.97 4.06
C GLY A 132 -17.57 16.37 3.37
N MET A 133 -17.91 15.11 3.65
CA MET A 133 -19.14 14.49 3.14
C MET A 133 -20.39 15.10 3.81
N ALA A 134 -20.33 15.37 5.11
CA ALA A 134 -21.45 16.00 5.84
C ALA A 134 -21.71 17.43 5.36
N GLU A 135 -20.66 18.22 5.12
CA GLU A 135 -20.79 19.58 4.57
C GLU A 135 -21.42 19.58 3.16
N ALA A 136 -21.07 18.60 2.31
CA ALA A 136 -21.63 18.49 0.96
C ALA A 136 -23.13 18.10 0.97
N GLU A 137 -23.57 17.29 1.94
CA GLU A 137 -24.98 16.94 2.10
C GLU A 137 -25.83 18.12 2.60
N GLU A 138 -25.28 19.02 3.42
CA GLU A 138 -25.95 20.23 3.90
C GLU A 138 -26.08 21.31 2.81
N GLU A 139 -25.19 21.36 1.83
CA GLU A 139 -25.25 22.31 0.71
C GLU A 139 -26.27 21.90 -0.38
N ASP A 140 -26.66 20.62 -0.45
CA ASP A 140 -27.63 20.10 -1.43
C ASP A 140 -29.10 20.11 -0.93
N GLU A 141 -29.36 20.50 0.33
CA GLU A 141 -30.69 20.68 0.90
C GLU A 141 -31.15 22.16 0.83
#